data_8f98774f237de06a36407c418337e8a2
#
_entry.id   8f98774f237de06a36407c418337e8a2
#
_cell.length_a   1.000
_cell.length_b   1.000
_cell.length_c   1.000
_cell.angle_alpha   90.00
_cell.angle_beta   90.00
_cell.angle_gamma   90.00
#
_symmetry.space_group_name_H-M   'P 1'
#
loop_
_entity.id
_entity.type
_entity.pdbx_description
1 polymer ?
#
loop_
_entity_poly.entity_id
_entity_poly.type
_entity_poly.pdbx_seq_one_letter_code
_entity_poly.pdbx_strand_id
1 'polypeptide(L)'
;RKHNWALLFDGLYTRYSDDFSNPIFTTNLVNEGGFFEAAVSYRFEKLKFLEIIAGARYVFVNLDLTLTPGPDVKSSKDWVDPVLGLRFTWEMADRWLMRLRGDLGGFGAGSDLVSSAALTIEYRLSEMFALKAGYRFMKGEFEDQDFVHDVLLSGFGLGLGIRF
;
A
#
# COMPACT_ATOMS: atom_id res chain seq x y z
N ARG A 1 -11.90 -16.99 8.21
CA ARG A 1 -12.85 -15.99 8.76
C ARG A 1 -13.72 -16.63 9.84
N LYS A 2 -13.70 -16.10 11.04
CA LYS A 2 -14.56 -16.60 12.13
C LYS A 2 -15.63 -15.54 12.43
N HIS A 3 -16.91 -15.89 12.17
CA HIS A 3 -18.03 -14.95 12.29
C HIS A 3 -17.88 -13.73 11.37
N ASN A 4 -17.99 -12.51 11.95
CA ASN A 4 -17.95 -11.24 11.23
C ASN A 4 -16.55 -10.62 11.17
N TRP A 5 -15.55 -11.22 11.80
CA TRP A 5 -14.18 -10.72 11.89
C TRP A 5 -13.26 -11.41 10.90
N ALA A 6 -12.29 -10.65 10.35
CA ALA A 6 -11.19 -11.21 9.57
C ALA A 6 -9.89 -10.46 9.86
N LEU A 7 -8.77 -11.18 9.80
CA LEU A 7 -7.44 -10.60 9.75
C LEU A 7 -7.07 -10.32 8.30
N LEU A 8 -6.41 -9.20 8.09
CA LEU A 8 -5.94 -8.75 6.79
C LEU A 8 -4.43 -8.51 6.90
N PHE A 9 -3.71 -8.99 5.91
CA PHE A 9 -2.30 -8.69 5.72
C PHE A 9 -2.13 -8.19 4.30
N ASP A 10 -1.37 -7.12 4.15
CA ASP A 10 -1.07 -6.52 2.86
C ASP A 10 0.38 -6.03 2.85
N GLY A 11 1.01 -6.01 1.71
CA GLY A 11 2.38 -5.54 1.57
C GLY A 11 2.67 -5.11 0.15
N LEU A 12 3.51 -4.09 0.04
CA LEU A 12 4.02 -3.57 -1.22
C LEU A 12 5.51 -3.31 -1.06
N TYR A 13 6.28 -3.69 -2.06
CA TYR A 13 7.67 -3.31 -2.22
C TYR A 13 7.86 -2.67 -3.59
N THR A 14 8.56 -1.56 -3.63
CA THR A 14 8.89 -0.84 -4.86
C THR A 14 10.38 -0.52 -4.87
N ARG A 15 11.00 -0.64 -6.03
CA ARG A 15 12.36 -0.19 -6.29
C ARG A 15 12.36 0.59 -7.59
N TYR A 16 12.87 1.81 -7.51
CA TYR A 16 13.06 2.68 -8.65
C TYR A 16 14.53 3.08 -8.73
N SER A 17 15.12 2.98 -9.91
CA SER A 17 16.47 3.47 -10.15
C SER A 17 16.49 4.36 -11.38
N ASP A 18 17.16 5.48 -11.27
CA ASP A 18 17.37 6.42 -12.37
C ASP A 18 18.84 6.82 -12.44
N ASP A 19 19.40 6.74 -13.65
CA ASP A 19 20.78 7.06 -13.94
C ASP A 19 20.83 8.27 -14.87
N PHE A 20 21.42 9.33 -14.39
CA PHE A 20 21.67 10.51 -15.19
C PHE A 20 23.16 10.74 -15.36
N SER A 21 23.66 10.78 -16.59
CA SER A 21 25.06 11.04 -16.88
C SER A 21 25.23 12.16 -17.92
N ASN A 22 26.16 13.03 -17.65
CA ASN A 22 26.65 14.01 -18.59
C ASN A 22 28.21 14.02 -18.61
N PRO A 23 28.89 14.74 -19.51
CA PRO A 23 30.36 14.73 -19.59
C PRO A 23 31.11 15.20 -18.33
N ILE A 24 30.39 15.78 -17.35
CA ILE A 24 31.01 16.40 -16.16
C ILE A 24 30.71 15.56 -14.90
N PHE A 25 29.50 14.97 -14.77
CA PHE A 25 29.09 14.18 -13.61
C PHE A 25 28.10 13.06 -13.96
N THR A 26 28.13 12.02 -13.16
CA THR A 26 27.17 10.94 -13.20
C THR A 26 26.42 10.89 -11.86
N THR A 27 25.11 10.82 -11.94
CA THR A 27 24.24 10.66 -10.78
C THR A 27 23.48 9.35 -10.90
N ASN A 28 23.58 8.52 -9.88
CA ASN A 28 22.78 7.32 -9.74
C ASN A 28 21.86 7.49 -8.54
N LEU A 29 20.55 7.43 -8.76
CA LEU A 29 19.53 7.53 -7.75
C LEU A 29 18.83 6.17 -7.62
N VAL A 30 18.90 5.55 -6.46
CA VAL A 30 18.13 4.36 -6.13
C VAL A 30 17.17 4.70 -4.99
N ASN A 31 15.89 4.52 -5.24
CA ASN A 31 14.84 4.67 -4.26
C ASN A 31 14.16 3.32 -4.05
N GLU A 32 14.26 2.78 -2.85
CA GLU A 32 13.59 1.56 -2.42
C GLU A 32 12.59 1.91 -1.32
N GLY A 33 11.39 1.42 -1.45
CA GLY A 33 10.37 1.68 -0.43
C GLY A 33 9.27 0.66 -0.45
N GLY A 34 8.47 0.67 0.60
CA GLY A 34 7.35 -0.21 0.68
C GLY A 34 6.61 -0.10 2.00
N PHE A 35 5.62 -0.96 2.14
CA PHE A 35 4.91 -1.07 3.40
C PHE A 35 4.49 -2.52 3.68
N PHE A 36 4.27 -2.79 4.95
CA PHE A 36 3.58 -3.97 5.45
C PHE A 36 2.43 -3.52 6.35
N GLU A 37 1.23 -4.05 6.12
CA GLU A 37 0.03 -3.72 6.88
C GLU A 37 -0.55 -4.97 7.55
N ALA A 38 -0.90 -4.82 8.82
CA ALA A 38 -1.69 -5.79 9.56
C ALA A 38 -2.96 -5.10 10.09
N ALA A 39 -4.11 -5.64 9.76
CA ALA A 39 -5.39 -5.04 10.11
C ALA A 39 -6.44 -6.08 10.47
N VAL A 40 -7.45 -5.63 11.20
CA VAL A 40 -8.67 -6.37 11.49
C VAL A 40 -9.81 -5.75 10.70
N SER A 41 -10.67 -6.56 10.12
CA SER A 41 -11.92 -6.09 9.52
C SER A 41 -13.13 -6.68 10.22
N TYR A 42 -14.17 -5.86 10.32
CA TYR A 42 -15.49 -6.26 10.82
C TYR A 42 -16.55 -6.04 9.76
N ARG A 43 -17.33 -7.07 9.46
CA ARG A 43 -18.45 -7.04 8.52
C ARG A 43 -19.78 -6.94 9.28
N PHE A 44 -20.60 -5.96 8.91
CA PHE A 44 -21.92 -5.80 9.50
C PHE A 44 -22.86 -6.92 9.04
N GLU A 45 -23.66 -7.47 9.96
CA GLU A 45 -24.63 -8.53 9.64
C GLU A 45 -25.72 -8.04 8.67
N LYS A 46 -26.18 -6.81 8.85
CA LYS A 46 -27.22 -6.19 8.01
C LYS A 46 -26.68 -5.64 6.69
N LEU A 47 -25.38 -5.27 6.64
CA LEU A 47 -24.71 -4.68 5.48
C LEU A 47 -23.54 -5.58 5.07
N LYS A 48 -23.86 -6.78 4.58
CA LYS A 48 -22.85 -7.82 4.24
C LYS A 48 -21.84 -7.38 3.20
N PHE A 49 -22.14 -6.33 2.43
CA PHE A 49 -21.24 -5.74 1.45
C PHE A 49 -20.23 -4.76 2.05
N LEU A 50 -20.42 -4.32 3.31
CA LEU A 50 -19.59 -3.30 3.97
C LEU A 50 -18.78 -3.90 5.10
N GLU A 51 -17.49 -3.55 5.14
CA GLU A 51 -16.57 -3.88 6.22
C GLU A 51 -15.84 -2.60 6.68
N ILE A 52 -15.67 -2.45 8.00
CA ILE A 52 -14.75 -1.47 8.59
C ILE A 52 -13.40 -2.16 8.75
N ILE A 53 -12.31 -1.44 8.54
CA ILE A 53 -10.94 -1.90 8.69
C ILE A 53 -10.24 -1.00 9.69
N ALA A 54 -9.50 -1.60 10.63
CA ALA A 54 -8.62 -0.89 11.55
C ALA A 54 -7.33 -1.67 11.72
N GLY A 55 -6.18 -1.00 11.70
CA GLY A 55 -4.88 -1.68 11.77
C GLY A 55 -3.71 -0.73 11.87
N ALA A 56 -2.53 -1.28 11.58
CA ALA A 56 -1.28 -0.54 11.53
C ALA A 56 -0.52 -0.89 10.23
N ARG A 57 0.16 0.10 9.69
CA ARG A 57 0.99 0.01 8.49
C ARG A 57 2.40 0.44 8.83
N TYR A 58 3.35 -0.50 8.74
CA TYR A 58 4.77 -0.21 8.79
C TYR A 58 5.24 0.22 7.42
N VAL A 59 5.85 1.38 7.32
CA VAL A 59 6.36 1.98 6.07
C VAL A 59 7.87 2.11 6.20
N PHE A 60 8.59 1.85 5.10
CA PHE A 60 10.03 2.05 5.02
C PHE A 60 10.41 2.68 3.68
N VAL A 61 11.38 3.58 3.71
CA VAL A 61 11.93 4.26 2.52
C VAL A 61 13.44 4.33 2.67
N ASN A 62 14.16 3.89 1.65
CA ASN A 62 15.61 3.97 1.53
C ASN A 62 15.97 4.74 0.26
N LEU A 63 16.75 5.78 0.41
CA LEU A 63 17.23 6.61 -0.67
C LEU A 63 18.76 6.55 -0.73
N ASP A 64 19.30 6.06 -1.83
CA ASP A 64 20.73 6.04 -2.12
C ASP A 64 21.01 6.94 -3.33
N LEU A 65 21.75 8.02 -3.10
CA LEU A 65 22.18 8.96 -4.13
C LEU A 65 23.72 8.89 -4.24
N THR A 66 24.21 8.41 -5.37
CA THR A 66 25.62 8.37 -5.70
C THR A 66 25.96 9.43 -6.72
N LEU A 67 26.91 10.31 -6.38
CA LEU A 67 27.43 11.36 -7.26
C LEU A 67 28.86 11.06 -7.62
N THR A 68 29.18 11.05 -8.91
CA THR A 68 30.60 10.87 -9.39
C THR A 68 30.99 11.99 -10.35
N PRO A 69 31.99 12.83 -9.97
CA PRO A 69 32.70 12.91 -8.67
C PRO A 69 31.82 13.60 -7.61
N GLY A 70 31.81 13.08 -6.37
CA GLY A 70 31.07 13.66 -5.26
C GLY A 70 30.80 12.68 -4.11
N PRO A 71 30.20 13.15 -3.03
CA PRO A 71 29.82 12.28 -1.90
C PRO A 71 28.60 11.44 -2.21
N ASP A 72 28.58 10.23 -1.66
CA ASP A 72 27.38 9.41 -1.59
C ASP A 72 26.48 9.88 -0.44
N VAL A 73 25.19 10.03 -0.72
CA VAL A 73 24.19 10.38 0.28
C VAL A 73 23.23 9.20 0.43
N LYS A 74 23.12 8.68 1.65
CA LYS A 74 22.22 7.59 1.99
C LYS A 74 21.26 8.06 3.08
N SER A 75 19.97 7.84 2.87
CA SER A 75 18.93 8.13 3.84
C SER A 75 18.00 6.94 3.97
N SER A 76 17.70 6.56 5.20
CA SER A 76 16.74 5.50 5.49
C SER A 76 15.80 5.99 6.58
N LYS A 77 14.50 5.85 6.35
CA LYS A 77 13.45 6.16 7.33
C LYS A 77 12.42 5.04 7.35
N ASP A 78 11.94 4.73 8.55
CA ASP A 78 10.83 3.81 8.77
C ASP A 78 9.94 4.31 9.90
N TRP A 79 8.65 4.00 9.81
CA TRP A 79 7.64 4.40 10.78
C TRP A 79 6.41 3.50 10.74
N VAL A 80 5.52 3.68 11.71
CA VAL A 80 4.25 2.95 11.79
C VAL A 80 3.09 3.94 11.80
N ASP A 81 2.16 3.76 10.87
CA ASP A 81 0.93 4.52 10.75
C ASP A 81 -0.27 3.72 11.23
N PRO A 82 -1.12 4.24 12.11
CA PRO A 82 -2.45 3.70 12.31
C PRO A 82 -3.28 3.85 11.03
N VAL A 83 -4.14 2.87 10.74
CA VAL A 83 -4.96 2.83 9.53
C VAL A 83 -6.42 2.59 9.89
N LEU A 84 -7.31 3.40 9.33
CA LEU A 84 -8.75 3.22 9.37
C LEU A 84 -9.32 3.23 7.96
N GLY A 85 -10.21 2.30 7.65
CA GLY A 85 -10.74 2.19 6.29
C GLY A 85 -12.09 1.51 6.20
N LEU A 86 -12.63 1.56 5.00
CA LEU A 86 -13.85 0.88 4.59
C LEU A 86 -13.55 -0.02 3.39
N ARG A 87 -14.23 -1.14 3.33
CA ARG A 87 -14.20 -2.04 2.18
C ARG A 87 -15.61 -2.43 1.78
N PHE A 88 -15.89 -2.21 0.51
CA PHE A 88 -17.12 -2.65 -0.14
C PHE A 88 -16.83 -3.89 -0.96
N THR A 89 -17.70 -4.90 -0.87
CA THR A 89 -17.57 -6.14 -1.63
C THR A 89 -18.88 -6.40 -2.36
N TRP A 90 -18.81 -6.56 -3.67
CA TRP A 90 -19.94 -6.92 -4.52
C TRP A 90 -19.70 -8.27 -5.19
N GLU A 91 -20.66 -9.13 -5.13
CA GLU A 91 -20.71 -10.37 -5.91
C GLU A 91 -21.33 -10.04 -7.26
N MET A 92 -20.49 -9.97 -8.31
CA MET A 92 -20.94 -9.63 -9.67
C MET A 92 -21.55 -10.85 -10.38
N ALA A 93 -21.02 -12.05 -10.09
CA ALA A 93 -21.45 -13.34 -10.60
C ALA A 93 -20.93 -14.45 -9.68
N ASP A 94 -21.35 -15.70 -9.88
CA ASP A 94 -21.01 -16.85 -9.02
C ASP A 94 -19.52 -16.99 -8.67
N ARG A 95 -18.65 -16.58 -9.59
CA ARG A 95 -17.19 -16.68 -9.42
C ARG A 95 -16.47 -15.33 -9.40
N TRP A 96 -17.18 -14.22 -9.61
CA TRP A 96 -16.61 -12.89 -9.71
C TRP A 96 -16.99 -12.01 -8.53
N LEU A 97 -15.98 -11.46 -7.86
CA LEU A 97 -16.16 -10.45 -6.83
C LEU A 97 -15.41 -9.19 -7.21
N MET A 98 -16.02 -8.06 -6.90
CA MET A 98 -15.37 -6.75 -6.94
C MET A 98 -15.25 -6.22 -5.53
N ARG A 99 -14.08 -5.66 -5.18
CA ARG A 99 -13.84 -4.99 -3.91
C ARG A 99 -13.31 -3.60 -4.15
N LEU A 100 -13.92 -2.64 -3.51
CA LEU A 100 -13.42 -1.28 -3.39
C LEU A 100 -13.01 -1.07 -1.93
N ARG A 101 -11.77 -0.66 -1.71
CA ARG A 101 -11.24 -0.29 -0.41
C ARG A 101 -10.81 1.17 -0.46
N GLY A 102 -11.15 1.92 0.58
CA GLY A 102 -10.58 3.24 0.87
C GLY A 102 -10.11 3.28 2.31
N ASP A 103 -8.94 3.84 2.56
CA ASP A 103 -8.39 3.99 3.91
C ASP A 103 -7.62 5.30 4.08
N LEU A 104 -7.59 5.74 5.34
CA LEU A 104 -6.79 6.85 5.83
C LEU A 104 -5.83 6.32 6.89
N GLY A 105 -4.63 6.85 6.93
CA GLY A 105 -3.59 6.50 7.89
C GLY A 105 -2.73 7.69 8.26
N GLY A 106 -1.79 7.48 9.17
CA GLY A 106 -0.86 8.50 9.66
C GLY A 106 -1.41 9.21 10.90
N PHE A 107 -2.31 10.15 10.71
CA PHE A 107 -2.92 10.99 11.77
C PHE A 107 -1.87 11.65 12.69
N GLY A 108 -0.69 11.99 12.14
CA GLY A 108 0.42 12.59 12.90
C GLY A 108 1.20 11.60 13.77
N ALA A 109 1.02 10.28 13.63
CA ALA A 109 1.79 9.29 14.40
C ALA A 109 3.15 8.98 13.76
N GLY A 110 3.18 8.81 12.44
CA GLY A 110 4.39 8.63 11.63
C GLY A 110 4.33 9.54 10.41
N SER A 111 3.24 9.44 9.64
CA SER A 111 2.89 10.37 8.56
C SER A 111 1.83 11.35 9.04
N ASP A 112 1.75 12.53 8.42
CA ASP A 112 0.67 13.48 8.71
C ASP A 112 -0.66 12.92 8.26
N LEU A 113 -0.78 12.60 6.97
CA LEU A 113 -1.95 11.96 6.40
C LEU A 113 -1.57 11.11 5.20
N VAL A 114 -2.00 9.86 5.24
CA VAL A 114 -1.94 8.96 4.08
C VAL A 114 -3.34 8.57 3.69
N SER A 115 -3.70 8.77 2.43
CA SER A 115 -4.95 8.30 1.85
C SER A 115 -4.69 7.22 0.83
N SER A 116 -5.47 6.14 0.85
CA SER A 116 -5.38 5.11 -0.18
C SER A 116 -6.74 4.65 -0.69
N ALA A 117 -6.78 4.26 -1.95
CA ALA A 117 -7.92 3.63 -2.57
C ALA A 117 -7.45 2.44 -3.42
N ALA A 118 -8.18 1.34 -3.39
CA ALA A 118 -7.88 0.16 -4.19
C ALA A 118 -9.15 -0.48 -4.72
N LEU A 119 -9.18 -0.72 -6.02
CA LEU A 119 -10.20 -1.52 -6.69
C LEU A 119 -9.59 -2.88 -7.03
N THR A 120 -10.25 -3.96 -6.63
CA THR A 120 -9.79 -5.34 -6.89
C THR A 120 -10.93 -6.15 -7.46
N ILE A 121 -10.65 -6.84 -8.55
CA ILE A 121 -11.52 -7.89 -9.11
C ILE A 121 -10.90 -9.24 -8.76
N GLU A 122 -11.72 -10.13 -8.24
CA GLU A 122 -11.33 -11.48 -7.84
C GLU A 122 -12.14 -12.49 -8.64
N TYR A 123 -11.44 -13.46 -9.25
CA TYR A 123 -12.03 -14.62 -9.88
C TYR A 123 -11.75 -15.88 -9.08
N ARG A 124 -12.79 -16.55 -8.60
CA ARG A 124 -12.70 -17.81 -7.85
C ARG A 124 -12.41 -18.97 -8.78
N LEU A 125 -11.19 -19.52 -8.71
CA LEU A 125 -10.82 -20.73 -9.45
C LEU A 125 -11.43 -21.97 -8.81
N SER A 126 -11.42 -22.01 -7.48
CA SER A 126 -11.98 -23.08 -6.65
C SER A 126 -12.45 -22.50 -5.30
N GLU A 127 -12.91 -23.36 -4.40
CA GLU A 127 -13.27 -22.96 -3.03
C GLU A 127 -12.06 -22.39 -2.26
N MET A 128 -10.85 -22.90 -2.56
CA MET A 128 -9.61 -22.54 -1.89
C MET A 128 -8.84 -21.42 -2.61
N PHE A 129 -8.85 -21.37 -3.94
CA PHE A 129 -8.00 -20.50 -4.73
C PHE A 129 -8.78 -19.45 -5.51
N ALA A 130 -8.22 -18.24 -5.56
CA ALA A 130 -8.75 -17.15 -6.37
C ALA A 130 -7.61 -16.35 -7.01
N LEU A 131 -7.83 -15.91 -8.25
CA LEU A 131 -7.00 -14.90 -8.92
C LEU A 131 -7.53 -13.52 -8.57
N LYS A 132 -6.61 -12.58 -8.38
CA LYS A 132 -6.93 -11.18 -8.12
C LYS A 132 -6.20 -10.28 -9.09
N ALA A 133 -6.90 -9.29 -9.62
CA ALA A 133 -6.33 -8.18 -10.37
C ALA A 133 -6.90 -6.88 -9.82
N GLY A 134 -6.09 -5.84 -9.72
CA GLY A 134 -6.56 -4.59 -9.14
C GLY A 134 -5.70 -3.41 -9.50
N TYR A 135 -6.21 -2.24 -9.16
CA TYR A 135 -5.50 -0.98 -9.25
C TYR A 135 -5.51 -0.33 -7.87
N ARG A 136 -4.36 0.17 -7.44
CA ARG A 136 -4.19 0.89 -6.18
C ARG A 136 -3.71 2.30 -6.46
N PHE A 137 -4.22 3.22 -5.67
CA PHE A 137 -3.79 4.60 -5.57
C PHE A 137 -3.48 4.89 -4.10
N MET A 138 -2.36 5.54 -3.83
CA MET A 138 -1.97 5.97 -2.48
C MET A 138 -1.30 7.32 -2.58
N LYS A 139 -1.78 8.27 -1.79
CA LYS A 139 -1.17 9.59 -1.60
C LYS A 139 -0.78 9.73 -0.14
N GLY A 140 0.48 10.07 0.10
CA GLY A 140 1.01 10.35 1.44
C GLY A 140 1.57 11.76 1.51
N GLU A 141 1.24 12.49 2.57
CA GLU A 141 1.80 13.78 2.92
C GLU A 141 2.68 13.60 4.16
N PHE A 142 3.94 13.99 4.03
CA PHE A 142 4.94 13.93 5.10
C PHE A 142 5.49 15.32 5.30
N GLU A 143 5.23 15.92 6.45
CA GLU A 143 5.89 17.13 6.91
C GLU A 143 6.87 16.76 8.03
N ASP A 144 8.17 16.93 7.78
CA ASP A 144 9.19 16.98 8.83
C ASP A 144 9.87 18.35 8.71
N GLN A 145 10.35 18.93 9.81
CA GLN A 145 10.74 20.36 10.01
C GLN A 145 11.48 21.04 8.85
N ASP A 146 12.07 20.29 7.91
CA ASP A 146 12.77 20.80 6.72
C ASP A 146 12.45 20.03 5.42
N PHE A 147 11.44 19.12 5.42
CA PHE A 147 11.18 18.26 4.28
C PHE A 147 9.68 18.00 4.08
N VAL A 148 9.11 18.64 3.06
CA VAL A 148 7.75 18.35 2.58
C VAL A 148 7.87 17.37 1.41
N HIS A 149 7.33 16.19 1.56
CA HIS A 149 7.36 15.16 0.52
C HIS A 149 5.97 14.60 0.25
N ASP A 150 5.45 14.96 -0.92
CA ASP A 150 4.22 14.38 -1.45
C ASP A 150 4.57 13.13 -2.25
N VAL A 151 4.16 11.97 -1.76
CA VAL A 151 4.33 10.69 -2.47
C VAL A 151 3.01 10.28 -3.09
N LEU A 152 3.03 10.08 -4.40
CA LEU A 152 1.94 9.50 -5.15
C LEU A 152 2.36 8.14 -5.69
N LEU A 153 1.77 7.07 -5.17
CA LEU A 153 1.94 5.72 -5.68
C LEU A 153 0.65 5.26 -6.36
N SER A 154 0.77 4.81 -7.59
CA SER A 154 -0.36 4.20 -8.28
C SER A 154 0.10 3.08 -9.21
N GLY A 155 -0.71 2.02 -9.33
CA GLY A 155 -0.32 0.91 -10.18
C GLY A 155 -1.31 -0.24 -10.20
N PHE A 156 -1.11 -1.10 -11.20
CA PHE A 156 -1.83 -2.36 -11.32
C PHE A 156 -1.12 -3.45 -10.51
N GLY A 157 -1.91 -4.34 -9.92
CA GLY A 157 -1.42 -5.50 -9.18
C GLY A 157 -2.13 -6.77 -9.61
N LEU A 158 -1.38 -7.87 -9.58
CA LEU A 158 -1.91 -9.23 -9.73
C LEU A 158 -1.60 -10.02 -8.47
N GLY A 159 -2.48 -10.91 -8.08
CA GLY A 159 -2.29 -11.69 -6.87
C GLY A 159 -3.07 -13.00 -6.87
N LEU A 160 -2.68 -13.86 -5.94
CA LEU A 160 -3.38 -15.09 -5.61
C LEU A 160 -4.03 -14.94 -4.23
N GLY A 161 -5.26 -15.40 -4.12
CA GLY A 161 -5.98 -15.52 -2.86
C GLY A 161 -6.08 -16.98 -2.44
N ILE A 162 -5.81 -17.24 -1.16
CA ILE A 162 -6.03 -18.54 -0.54
C ILE A 162 -7.08 -18.35 0.55
N ARG A 163 -8.06 -19.25 0.62
CA ARG A 163 -9.11 -19.27 1.63
C ARG A 163 -9.00 -20.56 2.45
N PHE A 164 -9.16 -20.42 3.74
CA PHE A 164 -9.15 -21.52 4.70
C PHE A 164 -10.52 -21.65 5.36
#